data_43513b46a167cbd3b56bc03ba0845665
#
_entry.id   43513b46a167cbd3b56bc03ba0845665
#
_cell.length_a   1.000
_cell.length_b   1.000
_cell.length_c   1.000
_cell.angle_alpha   90.00
_cell.angle_beta   90.00
_cell.angle_gamma   90.00
#
_symmetry.space_group_name_H-M   'P 1'
#
loop_
_entity.id
_entity.type
_entity.pdbx_description
1 polymer ?
#
loop_
_entity_poly.entity_id
_entity_poly.type
_entity_poly.pdbx_seq_one_letter_code
_entity_poly.pdbx_strand_id
1 'polypeptide(L)'
;MNEQNDLKTAGLKVTQPRMKILSIFRKTETRHLNAEDVYQQLLAQQSDIGLATVYRVLMQLEEAGVLRRSNFNPSKAVFELAETTHHDHLICLGCGRADEFTDPAIEKRQKAVADSFGYTLSDHQLALYGYCAACTAERASEESA
;
A
#
# COMPACT_ATOMS: atom_id res chain seq x y z
N MET A 1 9.55 -5.82 -18.65
CA MET A 1 9.78 -6.55 -17.40
C MET A 1 8.56 -7.36 -17.06
N ASN A 2 8.75 -8.58 -16.66
CA ASN A 2 7.64 -9.47 -16.33
C ASN A 2 7.78 -10.00 -14.91
N GLU A 3 6.72 -10.63 -14.43
CA GLU A 3 6.65 -11.14 -13.05
C GLU A 3 7.72 -12.17 -12.76
N GLN A 4 8.08 -13.01 -13.75
CA GLN A 4 9.13 -14.02 -13.57
C GLN A 4 10.46 -13.38 -13.25
N ASN A 5 10.83 -12.34 -14.00
CA ASN A 5 12.11 -11.66 -13.79
C ASN A 5 12.17 -10.98 -12.42
N ASP A 6 11.06 -10.38 -12.00
CA ASP A 6 11.00 -9.71 -10.71
C ASP A 6 11.16 -10.69 -9.56
N LEU A 7 10.52 -11.85 -9.66
CA LEU A 7 10.64 -12.88 -8.64
C LEU A 7 12.09 -13.42 -8.57
N LYS A 8 12.69 -13.69 -9.72
CA LYS A 8 14.08 -14.17 -9.78
C LYS A 8 15.05 -13.13 -9.22
N THR A 9 14.88 -11.87 -9.59
CA THR A 9 15.74 -10.78 -9.11
C THR A 9 15.63 -10.62 -7.60
N ALA A 10 14.44 -10.85 -7.04
CA ALA A 10 14.21 -10.79 -5.60
C ALA A 10 14.67 -12.05 -4.86
N GLY A 11 15.16 -13.05 -5.57
CA GLY A 11 15.60 -14.30 -4.96
C GLY A 11 14.49 -15.27 -4.64
N LEU A 12 13.33 -15.08 -5.25
CA LEU A 12 12.17 -15.94 -5.01
C LEU A 12 11.98 -16.95 -6.14
N LYS A 13 11.53 -18.14 -5.75
CA LYS A 13 11.16 -19.17 -6.71
C LYS A 13 9.91 -18.72 -7.48
N VAL A 14 9.90 -18.95 -8.80
CA VAL A 14 8.75 -18.65 -9.65
C VAL A 14 7.67 -19.71 -9.42
N THR A 15 6.51 -19.29 -8.92
CA THR A 15 5.35 -20.15 -8.71
C THR A 15 4.12 -19.48 -9.30
N GLN A 16 3.09 -20.27 -9.62
CA GLN A 16 1.84 -19.73 -10.15
C GLN A 16 1.16 -18.74 -9.20
N PRO A 17 1.01 -19.06 -7.89
CA PRO A 17 0.41 -18.10 -6.98
C PRO A 17 1.17 -16.78 -6.93
N ARG A 18 2.50 -16.82 -6.85
CA ARG A 18 3.32 -15.60 -6.81
C ARG A 18 3.17 -14.78 -8.09
N MET A 19 3.17 -15.44 -9.25
CA MET A 19 3.02 -14.74 -10.52
C MET A 19 1.65 -14.10 -10.67
N LYS A 20 0.60 -14.81 -10.33
CA LYS A 20 -0.77 -14.29 -10.43
C LYS A 20 -0.99 -13.11 -9.51
N ILE A 21 -0.53 -13.19 -8.28
CA ILE A 21 -0.69 -12.11 -7.31
C ILE A 21 0.11 -10.88 -7.74
N LEU A 22 1.36 -11.07 -8.15
CA LEU A 22 2.18 -9.95 -8.62
C LEU A 22 1.58 -9.28 -9.85
N SER A 23 1.00 -10.07 -10.76
CA SER A 23 0.31 -9.56 -11.95
C SER A 23 -0.87 -8.65 -11.57
N ILE A 24 -1.60 -8.99 -10.50
CA ILE A 24 -2.71 -8.17 -10.01
C ILE A 24 -2.20 -6.79 -9.63
N PHE A 25 -1.10 -6.70 -8.89
CA PHE A 25 -0.52 -5.43 -8.50
C PHE A 25 -0.04 -4.60 -9.67
N ARG A 26 0.42 -5.24 -10.74
CA ARG A 26 0.90 -4.54 -11.93
C ARG A 26 -0.22 -4.01 -12.81
N LYS A 27 -1.35 -4.71 -12.86
CA LYS A 27 -2.46 -4.39 -13.76
C LYS A 27 -3.52 -3.51 -13.13
N THR A 28 -3.55 -3.43 -11.80
CA THR A 28 -4.57 -2.65 -11.10
C THR A 28 -4.29 -1.15 -11.21
N GLU A 29 -5.36 -0.38 -11.34
CA GLU A 29 -5.28 1.08 -11.25
C GLU A 29 -5.20 1.55 -9.80
N THR A 30 -5.68 0.72 -8.88
CA THR A 30 -5.62 0.96 -7.45
C THR A 30 -4.24 0.53 -6.95
N ARG A 31 -3.46 1.48 -6.46
CA ARG A 31 -2.09 1.20 -6.03
C ARG A 31 -2.00 0.38 -4.75
N HIS A 32 -3.01 0.49 -3.90
CA HIS A 32 -3.02 -0.16 -2.59
C HIS A 32 -4.08 -1.24 -2.56
N LEU A 33 -3.67 -2.47 -2.24
CA LEU A 33 -4.58 -3.59 -2.13
C LEU A 33 -4.34 -4.31 -0.82
N ASN A 34 -5.41 -4.66 -0.11
CA ASN A 34 -5.30 -5.57 1.02
C ASN A 34 -5.42 -7.02 0.54
N ALA A 35 -5.24 -7.97 1.43
CA ALA A 35 -5.27 -9.39 1.07
C ALA A 35 -6.64 -9.81 0.51
N GLU A 36 -7.72 -9.27 1.07
CA GLU A 36 -9.07 -9.57 0.62
C GLU A 36 -9.32 -9.05 -0.79
N ASP A 37 -8.82 -7.84 -1.10
CA ASP A 37 -8.92 -7.26 -2.45
C ASP A 37 -8.25 -8.17 -3.47
N VAL A 38 -7.05 -8.65 -3.15
CA VAL A 38 -6.31 -9.57 -4.02
C VAL A 38 -7.10 -10.87 -4.21
N TYR A 39 -7.64 -11.41 -3.11
CA TYR A 39 -8.43 -12.63 -3.14
C TYR A 39 -9.68 -12.47 -4.03
N GLN A 40 -10.38 -11.34 -3.92
CA GLN A 40 -11.55 -11.09 -4.75
C GLN A 40 -11.20 -11.04 -6.23
N GLN A 41 -10.08 -10.44 -6.59
CA GLN A 41 -9.62 -10.43 -7.98
C GLN A 41 -9.26 -11.83 -8.48
N LEU A 42 -8.66 -12.65 -7.62
CA LEU A 42 -8.36 -14.04 -7.97
C LEU A 42 -9.64 -14.84 -8.20
N LEU A 43 -10.65 -14.64 -7.36
CA LEU A 43 -11.95 -15.27 -7.56
C LEU A 43 -12.59 -14.87 -8.89
N ALA A 44 -12.50 -13.59 -9.24
CA ALA A 44 -13.01 -13.09 -10.51
C ALA A 44 -12.30 -13.71 -11.71
N GLN A 45 -11.04 -14.11 -11.54
CA GLN A 45 -10.25 -14.81 -12.55
C GLN A 45 -10.46 -16.33 -12.52
N GLN A 46 -11.38 -16.80 -11.70
CA GLN A 46 -11.66 -18.23 -11.52
C GLN A 46 -10.43 -19.01 -11.02
N SER A 47 -9.57 -18.36 -10.24
CA SER A 47 -8.42 -19.01 -9.64
C SER A 47 -8.84 -19.77 -8.40
N ASP A 48 -8.17 -20.90 -8.13
CA ASP A 48 -8.40 -21.72 -6.96
C ASP A 48 -7.48 -21.35 -5.77
N ILE A 49 -6.75 -20.26 -5.88
CA ILE A 49 -5.85 -19.81 -4.81
C ILE A 49 -6.68 -19.32 -3.62
N GLY A 50 -6.46 -19.93 -2.44
CA GLY A 50 -7.19 -19.57 -1.23
C GLY A 50 -6.62 -18.36 -0.52
N LEU A 51 -7.41 -17.80 0.39
CA LEU A 51 -7.04 -16.60 1.13
C LEU A 51 -5.76 -16.79 1.97
N ALA A 52 -5.59 -17.97 2.58
CA ALA A 52 -4.37 -18.26 3.36
C ALA A 52 -3.11 -18.22 2.49
N THR A 53 -3.21 -18.72 1.26
CA THR A 53 -2.09 -18.64 0.32
C THR A 53 -1.81 -17.20 -0.10
N VAL A 54 -2.86 -16.39 -0.29
CA VAL A 54 -2.71 -14.97 -0.59
C VAL A 54 -1.90 -14.28 0.52
N TYR A 55 -2.28 -14.46 1.78
CA TYR A 55 -1.53 -13.87 2.90
C TYR A 55 -0.08 -14.29 2.91
N ARG A 56 0.17 -15.58 2.73
CA ARG A 56 1.54 -16.11 2.72
C ARG A 56 2.38 -15.49 1.61
N VAL A 57 1.83 -15.42 0.40
CA VAL A 57 2.54 -14.84 -0.75
C VAL A 57 2.80 -13.35 -0.55
N LEU A 58 1.82 -12.60 -0.05
CA LEU A 58 1.99 -11.18 0.22
C LEU A 58 3.14 -10.94 1.21
N MET A 59 3.20 -11.73 2.27
CA MET A 59 4.29 -11.62 3.25
C MET A 59 5.64 -11.98 2.64
N GLN A 60 5.70 -13.00 1.79
CA GLN A 60 6.93 -13.37 1.10
C GLN A 60 7.42 -12.28 0.15
N LEU A 61 6.48 -11.67 -0.59
CA LEU A 61 6.83 -10.58 -1.51
C LEU A 61 7.28 -9.33 -0.75
N GLU A 62 6.68 -9.05 0.40
CA GLU A 62 7.11 -7.95 1.26
C GLU A 62 8.53 -8.17 1.80
N GLU A 63 8.81 -9.36 2.34
CA GLU A 63 10.13 -9.69 2.86
C GLU A 63 11.22 -9.62 1.79
N ALA A 64 10.86 -9.97 0.57
CA ALA A 64 11.80 -9.93 -0.56
C ALA A 64 11.95 -8.52 -1.16
N GLY A 65 11.22 -7.53 -0.67
CA GLY A 65 11.31 -6.15 -1.16
C GLY A 65 10.53 -5.88 -2.44
N VAL A 66 9.71 -6.83 -2.91
CA VAL A 66 8.89 -6.66 -4.12
C VAL A 66 7.65 -5.82 -3.83
N LEU A 67 7.06 -6.02 -2.65
CA LEU A 67 5.92 -5.24 -2.17
C LEU A 67 6.31 -4.47 -0.93
N ARG A 68 5.63 -3.35 -0.71
CA ARG A 68 5.71 -2.54 0.50
C ARG A 68 4.39 -2.62 1.22
N ARG A 69 4.43 -2.81 2.53
CA ARG A 69 3.24 -2.85 3.36
C ARG A 69 3.05 -1.54 4.10
N SER A 70 1.82 -1.08 4.19
CA SER A 70 1.43 0.10 4.97
C SER A 70 0.24 -0.24 5.85
N ASN A 71 0.24 0.27 7.07
CA ASN A 71 -0.82 0.04 8.05
C ASN A 71 -1.56 1.35 8.32
N PHE A 72 -2.41 1.77 7.38
CA PHE A 72 -3.21 2.98 7.55
C PHE A 72 -4.37 2.76 8.52
N ASN A 73 -4.83 1.52 8.61
CA ASN A 73 -5.90 1.10 9.49
C ASN A 73 -5.35 -0.02 10.37
N PRO A 74 -5.50 0.04 11.70
CA PRO A 74 -4.98 -1.01 12.58
C PRO A 74 -5.47 -2.43 12.25
N SER A 75 -6.64 -2.54 11.62
CA SER A 75 -7.24 -3.84 11.30
C SER A 75 -6.88 -4.36 9.91
N LYS A 76 -6.29 -3.55 9.03
CA LYS A 76 -6.02 -3.97 7.65
C LYS A 76 -4.70 -3.42 7.13
N ALA A 77 -3.78 -4.33 6.81
CA ALA A 77 -2.56 -3.98 6.09
C ALA A 77 -2.87 -3.87 4.60
N VAL A 78 -2.33 -2.86 3.95
CA VAL A 78 -2.40 -2.72 2.50
C VAL A 78 -1.01 -2.85 1.91
N PHE A 79 -0.95 -3.30 0.66
CA PHE A 79 0.30 -3.57 -0.03
C PHE A 79 0.34 -2.81 -1.36
N GLU A 80 1.53 -2.48 -1.79
CA GLU A 80 1.77 -1.83 -3.09
C GLU A 80 3.12 -2.27 -3.64
N LEU A 81 3.33 -2.07 -4.94
CA LEU A 81 4.63 -2.35 -5.54
C LEU A 81 5.69 -1.40 -4.97
N ALA A 82 6.80 -1.96 -4.55
CA ALA A 82 7.89 -1.19 -3.96
C ALA A 82 8.63 -0.33 -4.99
N GLU A 83 8.43 -0.61 -6.27
CA GLU A 83 9.03 0.17 -7.37
C GLU A 83 8.40 1.55 -7.53
N THR A 84 7.22 1.78 -6.93
CA THR A 84 6.57 3.08 -7.02
C THR A 84 7.39 4.13 -6.28
N THR A 85 7.40 5.35 -6.82
CA THR A 85 8.05 6.48 -6.17
C THR A 85 7.48 6.64 -4.77
N HIS A 86 8.34 6.94 -3.80
CA HIS A 86 7.90 7.21 -2.44
C HIS A 86 6.80 8.27 -2.42
N HIS A 87 5.74 8.00 -1.69
CA HIS A 87 4.63 8.93 -1.52
C HIS A 87 4.03 8.78 -0.12
N ASP A 88 3.44 9.87 0.35
CA ASP A 88 2.74 9.92 1.62
C ASP A 88 1.24 9.84 1.35
N HIS A 89 0.45 9.72 2.39
CA HIS A 89 -0.99 9.45 2.24
C HIS A 89 -1.84 10.37 3.08
N LEU A 90 -3.00 10.73 2.53
CA LEU A 90 -4.10 11.40 3.23
C LEU A 90 -5.24 10.40 3.32
N ILE A 91 -5.67 10.09 4.54
CA ILE A 91 -6.69 9.07 4.79
C ILE A 91 -7.95 9.75 5.31
N CYS A 92 -9.08 9.53 4.64
CA CYS A 92 -10.35 10.06 5.10
C CYS A 92 -10.97 9.10 6.12
N LEU A 93 -11.24 9.63 7.31
CA LEU A 93 -11.87 8.85 8.38
C LEU A 93 -13.36 8.60 8.12
N GLY A 94 -13.97 9.40 7.26
CA GLY A 94 -15.39 9.25 6.94
C GLY A 94 -15.67 8.18 5.90
N CYS A 95 -15.01 8.24 4.76
CA CYS A 95 -15.29 7.35 3.63
C CYS A 95 -14.17 6.35 3.33
N GLY A 96 -13.03 6.44 4.02
CA GLY A 96 -11.90 5.53 3.81
C GLY A 96 -11.03 5.86 2.60
N ARG A 97 -11.33 6.95 1.90
CA ARG A 97 -10.54 7.36 0.74
C ARG A 97 -9.09 7.62 1.14
N ALA A 98 -8.16 7.17 0.32
CA ALA A 98 -6.73 7.42 0.49
C ALA A 98 -6.21 8.17 -0.73
N ASP A 99 -5.68 9.36 -0.52
CA ASP A 99 -5.01 10.13 -1.56
C ASP A 99 -3.51 10.07 -1.34
N GLU A 100 -2.73 10.05 -2.41
CA GLU A 100 -1.28 10.06 -2.35
C GLU A 100 -0.78 11.47 -2.60
N PHE A 101 0.30 11.84 -1.92
CA PHE A 101 0.94 13.12 -2.15
C PHE A 101 2.44 13.02 -1.87
N THR A 102 3.18 13.97 -2.43
CA THR A 102 4.59 14.15 -2.15
C THR A 102 4.82 15.63 -1.93
N ASP A 103 5.43 15.99 -0.80
CA ASP A 103 5.73 17.38 -0.48
C ASP A 103 7.19 17.49 -0.07
N PRO A 104 8.04 18.11 -0.91
CA PRO A 104 9.46 18.25 -0.58
C PRO A 104 9.74 18.99 0.72
N ALA A 105 8.87 19.92 1.12
CA ALA A 105 9.05 20.65 2.37
C ALA A 105 8.87 19.73 3.58
N ILE A 106 7.87 18.84 3.52
CA ILE A 106 7.66 17.86 4.59
C ILE A 106 8.84 16.91 4.68
N GLU A 107 9.31 16.39 3.55
CA GLU A 107 10.45 15.47 3.53
C GLU A 107 11.71 16.11 4.07
N LYS A 108 11.95 17.38 3.74
CA LYS A 108 13.10 18.13 4.25
C LYS A 108 13.03 18.29 5.76
N ARG A 109 11.84 18.57 6.30
CA ARG A 109 11.66 18.71 7.74
C ARG A 109 11.85 17.38 8.46
N GLN A 110 11.39 16.28 7.89
CA GLN A 110 11.59 14.95 8.46
C GLN A 110 13.08 14.63 8.57
N LYS A 111 13.84 14.93 7.54
CA LYS A 111 15.28 14.73 7.53
C LYS A 111 15.96 15.60 8.58
N ALA A 112 15.58 16.86 8.70
CA ALA A 112 16.13 17.77 9.70
C ALA A 112 15.85 17.27 11.12
N VAL A 113 14.67 16.74 11.38
CA VAL A 113 14.33 16.16 12.68
C VAL A 113 15.22 14.96 12.97
N ALA A 114 15.37 14.05 12.02
CA ALA A 114 16.24 12.88 12.20
C ALA A 114 17.68 13.30 12.48
N ASP A 115 18.19 14.26 11.71
CA ASP A 115 19.55 14.76 11.88
C ASP A 115 19.76 15.37 13.28
N SER A 116 18.74 16.08 13.79
CA SER A 116 18.83 16.70 15.11
C SER A 116 18.92 15.67 16.24
N PHE A 117 18.47 14.46 16.02
CA PHE A 117 18.55 13.35 16.97
C PHE A 117 19.70 12.39 16.65
N GLY A 118 20.49 12.68 15.64
CA GLY A 118 21.63 11.84 15.28
C GLY A 118 21.26 10.59 14.46
N TYR A 119 20.10 10.59 13.84
CA TYR A 119 19.64 9.47 13.03
C TYR A 119 19.97 9.66 11.58
N THR A 120 20.29 8.56 10.88
CA THR A 120 20.35 8.53 9.43
C THR A 120 19.07 7.86 8.93
N LEU A 121 18.22 8.61 8.23
CA LEU A 121 16.95 8.04 7.73
C LEU A 121 17.19 7.05 6.62
N SER A 122 16.59 5.87 6.75
CA SER A 122 16.54 4.89 5.66
C SER A 122 15.19 4.92 4.96
N ASP A 123 14.11 5.15 5.70
CA ASP A 123 12.76 5.16 5.17
C ASP A 123 11.83 5.87 6.16
N HIS A 124 10.62 6.21 5.71
CA HIS A 124 9.59 6.73 6.59
C HIS A 124 8.21 6.43 6.00
N GLN A 125 7.21 6.49 6.87
CA GLN A 125 5.80 6.42 6.46
C GLN A 125 5.10 7.62 7.09
N LEU A 126 4.32 8.34 6.29
CA LEU A 126 3.52 9.46 6.77
C LEU A 126 2.09 9.28 6.28
N ALA A 127 1.17 9.27 7.21
CA ALA A 127 -0.25 9.26 6.92
C ALA A 127 -0.92 10.36 7.72
N LEU A 128 -1.66 11.22 7.03
CA LEU A 128 -2.44 12.26 7.65
C LEU A 128 -3.90 11.81 7.66
N TYR A 129 -4.55 11.90 8.81
CA TYR A 129 -5.91 11.45 9.01
C TYR A 129 -6.83 12.64 9.17
N GLY A 130 -7.95 12.63 8.45
CA GLY A 130 -8.90 13.73 8.52
C GLY A 130 -10.16 13.38 7.74
N TYR A 131 -10.79 14.37 7.18
CA TYR A 131 -12.02 14.20 6.40
C TYR A 131 -11.83 14.87 5.04
N CYS A 132 -12.14 14.16 3.96
CA CYS A 132 -12.06 14.72 2.62
C CYS A 132 -13.10 15.84 2.46
N ALA A 133 -13.01 16.60 1.36
CA ALA A 133 -13.90 17.74 1.14
C ALA A 133 -15.38 17.36 1.22
N ALA A 134 -15.76 16.24 0.61
CA ALA A 134 -17.14 15.76 0.64
C ALA A 134 -17.60 15.40 2.06
N CYS A 135 -16.76 14.66 2.81
CA CYS A 135 -17.09 14.27 4.18
C CYS A 135 -17.09 15.45 5.12
N THR A 136 -16.21 16.44 4.91
CA THR A 136 -16.21 17.68 5.69
C THR A 136 -17.51 18.43 5.48
N ALA A 137 -18.00 18.53 4.24
CA ALA A 137 -19.27 19.17 3.94
C ALA A 137 -20.46 18.45 4.58
N GLU A 138 -20.46 17.10 4.54
CA GLU A 138 -21.50 16.31 5.18
C GLU A 138 -21.52 16.52 6.70
N ARG A 139 -20.36 16.52 7.34
CA ARG A 139 -20.25 16.74 8.79
C ARG A 139 -20.72 18.13 9.19
N ALA A 140 -20.37 19.15 8.42
CA ALA A 140 -20.83 20.51 8.67
C ALA A 140 -22.34 20.62 8.54
N SER A 141 -22.93 19.93 7.55
CA SER A 141 -24.38 19.90 7.35
C SER A 141 -25.09 19.21 8.53
N GLU A 142 -24.54 18.12 9.06
CA GLU A 142 -25.09 17.43 10.22
C GLU A 142 -25.01 18.29 11.48
N GLU A 143 -23.92 19.02 11.68
CA GLU A 143 -23.73 19.90 12.83
C GLU A 143 -24.68 21.10 12.82
N SER A 144 -25.11 21.55 11.62
CA SER A 144 -26.03 22.68 11.49
C SER A 144 -27.50 22.29 11.56
N ALA A 145 -27.79 20.99 11.63
CA ALA A 145 -29.18 20.50 11.67
C ALA A 145 -29.79 20.53 13.07
#